data_9723e2ec9cc67e1043380341314c719b
#
_entry.id   9723e2ec9cc67e1043380341314c719b
#
_cell.length_a   1.000
_cell.length_b   1.000
_cell.length_c   1.000
_cell.angle_alpha   90.00
_cell.angle_beta   90.00
_cell.angle_gamma   90.00
#
_symmetry.space_group_name_H-M   'P 1'
#
loop_
_entity.id
_entity.type
_entity.pdbx_description
1 polymer ?
#
loop_
_entity_poly.entity_id
_entity_poly.type
_entity_poly.pdbx_seq_one_letter_code
_entity_poly.pdbx_strand_id
1 'polypeptide(L)'
;MSHARSQHPNAPLTPEGRRRMVACVLDGWTVEATAERFQVDAKTVRKWRDRFLVEGEPGLLDRSSRPHRSPNRTSRQLRRRIIWLRQGRRWGADRIGFETGVAASTVQRILNQAGIGRLDRGDRATASQPVVRYQWDQPGDLIHVDIKKIAAIPPGGGWRTRGRGNDPRHGKGGYGYRYIHTAVDDCSRLAYSEILSDEKAVTAAEFWARATAWFLARGVVPNRVLTDNGNCYRSGLWHRACAATGTTVKKTRPRRPQTNGKVERFHRILLEEWAYIRHWDSETQRHHAYAGFIHFYNHHRPHGSLGWATPASIIRDNLPAEHT
;
A
#
# COMPACT_ATOMS: atom_id res chain seq x y z
N MET A 1 26.66 -24.82 -0.58
CA MET A 1 26.88 -25.44 -1.91
C MET A 1 26.77 -24.33 -2.95
N SER A 2 27.89 -24.05 -3.64
CA SER A 2 27.98 -23.00 -4.68
C SER A 2 27.29 -23.51 -5.93
N HIS A 3 26.18 -22.90 -6.34
CA HIS A 3 25.57 -23.18 -7.64
C HIS A 3 26.60 -22.83 -8.74
N ALA A 4 27.10 -23.83 -9.44
CA ALA A 4 27.83 -23.65 -10.68
C ALA A 4 26.96 -22.79 -11.60
N ARG A 5 27.40 -21.56 -11.94
CA ARG A 5 26.67 -20.68 -12.85
C ARG A 5 26.68 -21.35 -14.21
N SER A 6 25.48 -21.67 -14.71
CA SER A 6 25.31 -22.15 -16.07
C SER A 6 25.94 -21.15 -17.03
N GLN A 7 26.78 -21.64 -17.94
CA GLN A 7 27.35 -20.83 -19.00
C GLN A 7 26.23 -20.25 -19.88
N HIS A 8 26.48 -19.06 -20.43
CA HIS A 8 25.60 -18.54 -21.46
C HIS A 8 25.54 -19.51 -22.64
N PRO A 9 24.35 -19.90 -23.16
CA PRO A 9 24.27 -20.90 -24.24
C PRO A 9 25.07 -20.56 -25.49
N ASN A 10 25.31 -19.28 -25.74
CA ASN A 10 26.06 -18.76 -26.87
C ASN A 10 27.50 -18.33 -26.49
N ALA A 11 28.05 -18.84 -25.39
CA ALA A 11 29.47 -18.55 -25.06
C ALA A 11 30.39 -19.18 -26.10
N PRO A 12 31.26 -18.40 -26.76
CA PRO A 12 32.15 -18.91 -27.83
C PRO A 12 33.11 -19.98 -27.33
N LEU A 13 33.44 -19.96 -26.04
CA LEU A 13 34.38 -20.90 -25.40
C LEU A 13 33.78 -21.41 -24.08
N THR A 14 33.55 -22.71 -24.00
CA THR A 14 33.23 -23.41 -22.75
C THR A 14 34.51 -23.55 -21.87
N PRO A 15 34.41 -23.86 -20.56
CA PRO A 15 35.60 -24.18 -19.74
C PRO A 15 36.45 -25.26 -20.35
N GLU A 16 35.86 -26.30 -20.93
CA GLU A 16 36.59 -27.35 -21.63
C GLU A 16 37.27 -26.82 -22.90
N GLY A 17 36.61 -25.97 -23.68
CA GLY A 17 37.23 -25.31 -24.81
C GLY A 17 38.42 -24.44 -24.41
N ARG A 18 38.31 -23.73 -23.27
CA ARG A 18 39.40 -22.94 -22.69
C ARG A 18 40.55 -23.80 -22.25
N ARG A 19 40.29 -24.98 -21.63
CA ARG A 19 41.31 -25.95 -21.24
C ARG A 19 42.09 -26.44 -22.45
N ARG A 20 41.41 -26.89 -23.51
CA ARG A 20 42.02 -27.33 -24.75
C ARG A 20 42.86 -26.24 -25.40
N MET A 21 42.33 -25.02 -25.44
CA MET A 21 43.05 -23.87 -25.97
C MET A 21 44.34 -23.58 -25.18
N VAL A 22 44.28 -23.60 -23.85
CA VAL A 22 45.47 -23.40 -23.00
C VAL A 22 46.44 -24.55 -23.14
N ALA A 23 45.98 -25.80 -23.21
CA ALA A 23 46.83 -26.97 -23.44
C ALA A 23 47.65 -26.82 -24.71
N CYS A 24 47.06 -26.40 -25.83
CA CYS A 24 47.81 -26.16 -27.07
C CYS A 24 48.97 -25.19 -26.87
N VAL A 25 48.80 -24.13 -26.11
CA VAL A 25 49.87 -23.15 -25.82
C VAL A 25 50.94 -23.76 -24.92
N LEU A 26 50.57 -24.57 -23.93
CA LEU A 26 51.50 -25.25 -23.04
C LEU A 26 52.32 -26.35 -23.78
N ASP A 27 51.72 -26.97 -24.80
CA ASP A 27 52.34 -27.94 -25.70
C ASP A 27 53.24 -27.28 -26.77
N GLY A 28 53.49 -25.96 -26.68
CA GLY A 28 54.46 -25.25 -27.52
C GLY A 28 53.87 -24.55 -28.74
N TRP A 29 52.53 -24.49 -28.91
CA TRP A 29 51.91 -23.70 -29.99
C TRP A 29 52.05 -22.21 -29.73
N THR A 30 52.23 -21.45 -30.82
CA THR A 30 52.18 -19.99 -30.69
C THR A 30 50.76 -19.50 -30.33
N VAL A 31 50.69 -18.37 -29.64
CA VAL A 31 49.40 -17.76 -29.26
C VAL A 31 48.56 -17.43 -30.50
N GLU A 32 49.20 -17.00 -31.57
CA GLU A 32 48.58 -16.63 -32.84
C GLU A 32 47.98 -17.88 -33.55
N ALA A 33 48.73 -18.96 -33.66
CA ALA A 33 48.28 -20.22 -34.25
C ALA A 33 47.14 -20.84 -33.43
N THR A 34 47.20 -20.70 -32.09
CA THR A 34 46.13 -21.16 -31.19
C THR A 34 44.88 -20.30 -31.35
N ALA A 35 45.01 -18.98 -31.50
CA ALA A 35 43.91 -18.05 -31.70
C ALA A 35 43.15 -18.34 -33.03
N GLU A 36 43.90 -18.58 -34.09
CA GLU A 36 43.35 -18.98 -35.39
C GLU A 36 42.59 -20.30 -35.33
N ARG A 37 43.18 -21.36 -34.72
CA ARG A 37 42.54 -22.67 -34.55
C ARG A 37 41.23 -22.63 -33.80
N PHE A 38 41.16 -21.80 -32.73
CA PHE A 38 39.97 -21.69 -31.89
C PHE A 38 39.06 -20.53 -32.32
N GLN A 39 39.38 -19.84 -33.40
CA GLN A 39 38.62 -18.71 -33.95
C GLN A 39 38.34 -17.60 -32.89
N VAL A 40 39.36 -17.24 -32.12
CA VAL A 40 39.30 -16.22 -31.07
C VAL A 40 40.44 -15.23 -31.23
N ASP A 41 40.32 -14.07 -30.62
CA ASP A 41 41.40 -13.07 -30.57
C ASP A 41 42.58 -13.56 -29.73
N ALA A 42 43.81 -13.22 -30.15
CA ALA A 42 45.05 -13.55 -29.43
C ALA A 42 45.05 -13.07 -27.97
N LYS A 43 44.35 -11.94 -27.68
CA LYS A 43 44.16 -11.46 -26.32
C LYS A 43 43.32 -12.43 -25.48
N THR A 44 42.38 -13.15 -26.09
CA THR A 44 41.55 -14.16 -25.41
C THR A 44 42.42 -15.36 -25.03
N VAL A 45 43.33 -15.81 -25.91
CA VAL A 45 44.26 -16.91 -25.61
C VAL A 45 45.17 -16.51 -24.45
N ARG A 46 45.82 -15.33 -24.53
CA ARG A 46 46.71 -14.82 -23.45
C ARG A 46 45.95 -14.74 -22.12
N LYS A 47 44.75 -14.16 -22.13
CA LYS A 47 43.89 -14.01 -20.93
C LYS A 47 43.67 -15.37 -20.24
N TRP A 48 43.28 -16.40 -20.97
CA TRP A 48 42.96 -17.69 -20.39
C TRP A 48 44.21 -18.47 -19.98
N ARG A 49 45.29 -18.38 -20.74
CA ARG A 49 46.62 -18.93 -20.37
C ARG A 49 47.10 -18.31 -19.05
N ASP A 50 47.12 -17.00 -18.94
CA ASP A 50 47.67 -16.29 -17.78
C ASP A 50 46.82 -16.57 -16.52
N ARG A 51 45.50 -16.67 -16.67
CA ARG A 51 44.62 -17.08 -15.57
C ARG A 51 44.83 -18.52 -15.14
N PHE A 52 45.10 -19.42 -16.09
CA PHE A 52 45.40 -20.81 -15.78
C PHE A 52 46.73 -20.94 -15.07
N LEU A 53 47.77 -20.24 -15.51
CA LEU A 53 49.07 -20.25 -14.87
C LEU A 53 49.04 -19.75 -13.42
N VAL A 54 48.16 -18.80 -13.10
CA VAL A 54 48.03 -18.25 -11.74
C VAL A 54 47.08 -19.05 -10.85
N GLU A 55 45.99 -19.55 -11.39
CA GLU A 55 44.86 -20.13 -10.60
C GLU A 55 44.57 -21.60 -10.90
N GLY A 56 45.25 -22.19 -11.91
CA GLY A 56 44.96 -23.55 -12.38
C GLY A 56 43.56 -23.66 -13.02
N GLU A 57 42.96 -24.83 -12.95
CA GLU A 57 41.61 -25.13 -13.48
C GLU A 57 40.52 -24.13 -13.05
N PRO A 58 40.46 -23.67 -11.77
CA PRO A 58 39.52 -22.63 -11.36
C PRO A 58 39.62 -21.33 -12.18
N GLY A 59 40.79 -20.99 -12.70
CA GLY A 59 41.04 -19.85 -13.57
C GLY A 59 40.26 -19.87 -14.88
N LEU A 60 39.87 -21.04 -15.36
CA LEU A 60 39.13 -21.25 -16.60
C LEU A 60 37.59 -21.03 -16.43
N LEU A 61 37.13 -20.93 -15.21
CA LEU A 61 35.70 -20.67 -14.92
C LEU A 61 35.31 -19.22 -15.13
N ASP A 62 34.01 -18.99 -15.39
CA ASP A 62 33.49 -17.63 -15.52
C ASP A 62 33.49 -16.91 -14.17
N ARG A 63 34.00 -15.69 -14.15
CA ARG A 63 33.94 -14.79 -13.01
C ARG A 63 32.68 -13.96 -13.09
N SER A 64 32.18 -13.49 -11.92
CA SER A 64 31.10 -12.55 -11.86
C SER A 64 31.47 -11.26 -12.58
N SER A 65 30.63 -10.85 -13.55
CA SER A 65 30.71 -9.53 -14.19
C SER A 65 30.16 -8.41 -13.32
N ARG A 66 29.67 -8.73 -12.12
CA ARG A 66 29.07 -7.75 -11.22
C ARG A 66 30.14 -6.77 -10.70
N PRO A 67 29.92 -5.45 -10.81
CA PRO A 67 30.85 -4.46 -10.29
C PRO A 67 31.11 -4.65 -8.78
N HIS A 68 32.36 -4.53 -8.37
CA HIS A 68 32.75 -4.58 -6.95
C HIS A 68 32.20 -3.38 -6.17
N ARG A 69 31.99 -2.24 -6.83
CA ARG A 69 31.37 -1.04 -6.25
C ARG A 69 30.11 -0.68 -7.04
N SER A 70 29.07 -0.32 -6.32
CA SER A 70 27.80 0.18 -6.88
C SER A 70 27.43 1.49 -6.16
N PRO A 71 27.98 2.64 -6.60
CA PRO A 71 27.77 3.94 -5.91
C PRO A 71 26.30 4.28 -5.69
N ASN A 72 25.46 3.97 -6.67
CA ASN A 72 24.01 4.25 -6.64
C ASN A 72 23.18 3.17 -5.90
N ARG A 73 23.83 2.29 -5.14
CA ARG A 73 23.11 1.28 -4.38
C ARG A 73 22.37 1.92 -3.20
N THR A 74 21.07 1.69 -3.10
CA THR A 74 20.26 2.13 -1.95
C THR A 74 20.92 1.71 -0.63
N SER A 75 21.14 2.65 0.27
CA SER A 75 21.84 2.43 1.54
C SER A 75 21.13 1.37 2.40
N ARG A 76 21.89 0.73 3.30
CA ARG A 76 21.36 -0.30 4.19
C ARG A 76 20.29 0.28 5.14
N GLN A 77 20.47 1.50 5.61
CA GLN A 77 19.50 2.20 6.46
C GLN A 77 18.20 2.47 5.72
N LEU A 78 18.26 2.98 4.50
CA LEU A 78 17.09 3.29 3.67
C LEU A 78 16.32 2.01 3.30
N ARG A 79 17.02 0.90 3.01
CA ARG A 79 16.38 -0.42 2.79
C ARG A 79 15.64 -0.90 4.03
N ARG A 80 16.21 -0.74 5.25
CA ARG A 80 15.53 -1.08 6.51
C ARG A 80 14.30 -0.22 6.72
N ARG A 81 14.37 1.09 6.46
CA ARG A 81 13.22 2.02 6.54
C ARG A 81 12.10 1.60 5.58
N ILE A 82 12.41 1.26 4.32
CA ILE A 82 11.45 0.77 3.34
C ILE A 82 10.72 -0.49 3.83
N ILE A 83 11.45 -1.46 4.35
CA ILE A 83 10.90 -2.72 4.90
C ILE A 83 10.01 -2.41 6.11
N TRP A 84 10.47 -1.56 7.02
CA TRP A 84 9.70 -1.15 8.20
C TRP A 84 8.39 -0.45 7.83
N LEU A 85 8.40 0.47 6.86
CA LEU A 85 7.19 1.13 6.36
C LEU A 85 6.19 0.14 5.75
N ARG A 86 6.68 -0.88 5.03
CA ARG A 86 5.83 -1.95 4.51
C ARG A 86 5.19 -2.77 5.62
N GLN A 87 5.97 -3.22 6.60
CA GLN A 87 5.50 -4.11 7.65
C GLN A 87 4.66 -3.37 8.69
N GLY A 88 5.15 -2.24 9.19
CA GLY A 88 4.49 -1.49 10.24
C GLY A 88 3.30 -0.65 9.78
N ARG A 89 3.39 -0.02 8.59
CA ARG A 89 2.35 0.86 8.04
C ARG A 89 1.53 0.23 6.92
N ARG A 90 1.90 -0.94 6.41
CA ARG A 90 1.29 -1.65 5.28
C ARG A 90 1.19 -0.78 4.00
N TRP A 91 2.15 0.11 3.79
CA TRP A 91 2.16 1.03 2.66
C TRP A 91 2.57 0.34 1.35
N GLY A 92 1.99 0.82 0.23
CA GLY A 92 2.37 0.44 -1.12
C GLY A 92 3.70 1.05 -1.57
N ALA A 93 4.29 0.51 -2.63
CA ALA A 93 5.59 0.95 -3.13
C ALA A 93 5.60 2.44 -3.52
N ASP A 94 4.51 2.95 -4.12
CA ASP A 94 4.40 4.35 -4.54
C ASP A 94 4.48 5.30 -3.34
N ARG A 95 3.72 5.01 -2.26
CA ARG A 95 3.75 5.83 -1.05
C ARG A 95 5.09 5.75 -0.34
N ILE A 96 5.66 4.55 -0.21
CA ILE A 96 7.00 4.39 0.36
C ILE A 96 8.03 5.17 -0.47
N GLY A 97 7.88 5.13 -1.80
CA GLY A 97 8.73 5.89 -2.72
C GLY A 97 8.64 7.38 -2.47
N PHE A 98 7.43 7.92 -2.38
CA PHE A 98 7.19 9.33 -2.05
C PHE A 98 7.83 9.72 -0.71
N GLU A 99 7.59 8.93 0.35
CA GLU A 99 8.08 9.20 1.72
C GLU A 99 9.62 9.11 1.83
N THR A 100 10.25 8.27 1.03
CA THR A 100 11.70 7.99 1.12
C THR A 100 12.53 8.65 0.04
N GLY A 101 11.91 9.33 -0.93
CA GLY A 101 12.58 9.89 -2.11
C GLY A 101 13.15 8.84 -3.07
N VAL A 102 12.72 7.58 -2.95
CA VAL A 102 13.21 6.46 -3.78
C VAL A 102 12.17 6.10 -4.84
N ALA A 103 12.59 5.92 -6.09
CA ALA A 103 11.69 5.50 -7.16
C ALA A 103 10.88 4.25 -6.76
N ALA A 104 9.56 4.26 -7.00
CA ALA A 104 8.64 3.19 -6.62
C ALA A 104 9.06 1.82 -7.17
N SER A 105 9.65 1.76 -8.37
CA SER A 105 10.23 0.54 -8.96
C SER A 105 11.38 -0.03 -8.14
N THR A 106 12.24 0.85 -7.60
CA THR A 106 13.35 0.45 -6.71
C THR A 106 12.81 -0.04 -5.37
N VAL A 107 11.81 0.65 -4.80
CA VAL A 107 11.10 0.21 -3.58
C VAL A 107 10.51 -1.18 -3.81
N GLN A 108 9.76 -1.37 -4.91
CA GLN A 108 9.14 -2.67 -5.22
C GLN A 108 10.18 -3.79 -5.35
N ARG A 109 11.32 -3.52 -6.00
CA ARG A 109 12.43 -4.47 -6.12
C ARG A 109 13.01 -4.85 -4.74
N ILE A 110 13.18 -3.88 -3.84
CA ILE A 110 13.66 -4.12 -2.47
C ILE A 110 12.67 -4.99 -1.69
N LEU A 111 11.37 -4.70 -1.80
CA LEU A 111 10.31 -5.45 -1.13
C LEU A 111 10.20 -6.89 -1.67
N ASN A 112 10.36 -7.09 -2.99
CA ASN A 112 10.40 -8.42 -3.60
C ASN A 112 11.61 -9.22 -3.10
N GLN A 113 12.79 -8.60 -3.00
CA GLN A 113 13.99 -9.25 -2.45
C GLN A 113 13.84 -9.63 -0.98
N ALA A 114 13.00 -8.90 -0.23
CA ALA A 114 12.67 -9.21 1.15
C ALA A 114 11.49 -10.20 1.32
N GLY A 115 10.92 -10.73 0.23
CA GLY A 115 9.79 -11.66 0.27
C GLY A 115 8.44 -11.02 0.63
N ILE A 116 8.35 -9.69 0.68
CA ILE A 116 7.14 -8.92 1.08
C ILE A 116 6.64 -7.99 -0.03
N GLY A 117 6.89 -8.35 -1.28
CA GLY A 117 6.57 -7.55 -2.46
C GLY A 117 5.08 -7.30 -2.66
N ARG A 118 4.23 -8.26 -2.32
CA ARG A 118 2.77 -8.12 -2.35
C ARG A 118 2.24 -7.97 -0.93
N LEU A 119 1.30 -7.05 -0.74
CA LEU A 119 0.46 -7.06 0.44
C LEU A 119 -0.53 -8.21 0.27
N ASP A 120 -0.62 -9.04 1.28
CA ASP A 120 -1.63 -10.10 1.33
C ASP A 120 -3.01 -9.43 1.31
N ARG A 121 -3.73 -9.66 0.25
CA ARG A 121 -5.08 -9.13 0.06
C ARG A 121 -5.99 -10.33 0.12
N GLY A 122 -6.61 -10.51 1.27
CA GLY A 122 -7.75 -11.41 1.34
C GLY A 122 -8.70 -11.13 0.17
N ASP A 123 -9.03 -12.16 -0.55
CA ASP A 123 -9.98 -12.28 -1.65
C ASP A 123 -10.32 -10.99 -2.41
N ARG A 124 -9.64 -10.76 -3.51
CA ARG A 124 -10.12 -9.83 -4.53
C ARG A 124 -11.14 -10.54 -5.39
N ALA A 125 -12.40 -10.19 -5.23
CA ALA A 125 -13.37 -10.43 -6.28
C ALA A 125 -12.89 -9.76 -7.58
N THR A 126 -12.61 -10.57 -8.58
CA THR A 126 -12.22 -10.17 -9.92
C THR A 126 -13.44 -9.61 -10.64
N ALA A 127 -13.60 -8.30 -10.67
CA ALA A 127 -14.45 -7.66 -11.66
C ALA A 127 -13.80 -6.34 -12.06
N SER A 128 -13.01 -6.37 -13.10
CA SER A 128 -12.41 -5.20 -13.71
C SER A 128 -13.35 -4.61 -14.73
N GLN A 129 -14.31 -3.79 -14.30
CA GLN A 129 -14.81 -2.75 -15.17
C GLN A 129 -14.02 -1.47 -14.92
N PRO A 130 -13.66 -0.69 -15.96
CA PRO A 130 -12.96 0.56 -15.76
C PRO A 130 -13.81 1.48 -14.88
N VAL A 131 -13.31 1.79 -13.69
CA VAL A 131 -13.98 2.71 -12.77
C VAL A 131 -13.83 4.11 -13.34
N VAL A 132 -14.91 4.68 -13.80
CA VAL A 132 -14.97 6.11 -14.14
C VAL A 132 -14.80 6.88 -12.85
N ARG A 133 -13.62 7.47 -12.68
CA ARG A 133 -13.31 8.31 -11.52
C ARG A 133 -13.92 9.69 -11.76
N TYR A 134 -14.86 10.08 -10.91
CA TYR A 134 -15.31 11.47 -10.81
C TYR A 134 -14.76 12.08 -9.52
N GLN A 135 -14.55 13.36 -9.54
CA GLN A 135 -14.19 14.17 -8.39
C GLN A 135 -14.87 15.52 -8.54
N TRP A 136 -15.45 16.00 -7.45
CA TRP A 136 -15.98 17.35 -7.39
C TRP A 136 -14.86 18.34 -7.13
N ASP A 137 -15.02 19.56 -7.66
CA ASP A 137 -13.94 20.54 -7.71
C ASP A 137 -13.74 21.27 -6.38
N GLN A 138 -14.81 21.46 -5.59
CA GLN A 138 -14.76 22.20 -4.34
C GLN A 138 -15.02 21.31 -3.13
N PRO A 139 -14.31 21.56 -1.99
CA PRO A 139 -14.64 20.95 -0.72
C PRO A 139 -16.08 21.26 -0.29
N GLY A 140 -16.81 20.23 0.16
CA GLY A 140 -18.21 20.35 0.58
C GLY A 140 -19.23 20.13 -0.53
N ASP A 141 -18.85 20.17 -1.80
CA ASP A 141 -19.77 19.92 -2.91
C ASP A 141 -20.48 18.57 -2.81
N LEU A 142 -19.76 17.56 -2.34
CA LEU A 142 -20.32 16.24 -2.08
C LEU A 142 -19.61 15.57 -0.89
N ILE A 143 -20.39 15.20 0.11
CA ILE A 143 -19.92 14.39 1.23
C ILE A 143 -20.46 12.96 1.07
N HIS A 144 -19.55 11.98 1.06
CA HIS A 144 -19.89 10.55 1.07
C HIS A 144 -20.12 10.08 2.49
N VAL A 145 -21.26 9.45 2.77
CA VAL A 145 -21.58 8.90 4.09
C VAL A 145 -21.86 7.42 3.99
N ASP A 146 -21.30 6.65 4.92
CA ASP A 146 -21.54 5.22 5.05
C ASP A 146 -21.28 4.73 6.48
N ILE A 147 -21.80 3.56 6.81
CA ILE A 147 -21.63 2.90 8.11
C ILE A 147 -20.88 1.59 7.93
N LYS A 148 -19.74 1.49 8.58
CA LYS A 148 -18.94 0.25 8.59
C LYS A 148 -19.17 -0.54 9.87
N LYS A 149 -19.77 -1.70 9.73
CA LYS A 149 -19.98 -2.65 10.83
C LYS A 149 -18.73 -3.51 11.02
N ILE A 150 -18.19 -3.53 12.21
CA ILE A 150 -17.03 -4.36 12.59
C ILE A 150 -17.35 -5.15 13.87
N ALA A 151 -16.80 -6.35 13.98
CA ALA A 151 -16.97 -7.15 15.18
C ALA A 151 -16.28 -6.50 16.38
N ALA A 152 -16.94 -6.46 17.52
CA ALA A 152 -16.35 -6.04 18.79
C ALA A 152 -15.28 -7.04 19.24
N ILE A 153 -14.28 -6.57 19.97
CA ILE A 153 -13.19 -7.39 20.50
C ILE A 153 -13.47 -7.72 21.95
N PRO A 154 -13.52 -9.00 22.32
CA PRO A 154 -13.70 -9.43 23.71
C PRO A 154 -12.48 -9.06 24.57
N PRO A 155 -12.62 -8.97 25.91
CA PRO A 155 -11.51 -8.87 26.83
C PRO A 155 -10.50 -10.02 26.62
N GLY A 156 -9.21 -9.68 26.56
CA GLY A 156 -8.13 -10.62 26.26
C GLY A 156 -7.99 -11.00 24.78
N GLY A 157 -8.61 -10.21 23.87
CA GLY A 157 -8.50 -10.37 22.43
C GLY A 157 -9.49 -11.33 21.78
N GLY A 158 -9.65 -11.24 20.47
CA GLY A 158 -10.47 -12.11 19.65
C GLY A 158 -9.71 -13.30 19.07
N TRP A 159 -10.30 -13.98 18.06
CA TRP A 159 -9.71 -15.15 17.42
C TRP A 159 -8.30 -14.93 16.85
N ARG A 160 -7.94 -13.70 16.51
CA ARG A 160 -6.60 -13.36 16.01
C ARG A 160 -5.52 -13.45 17.09
N THR A 161 -5.90 -13.23 18.35
CA THR A 161 -5.02 -13.35 19.52
C THR A 161 -5.04 -14.76 20.09
N ARG A 162 -6.24 -15.38 20.16
CA ARG A 162 -6.47 -16.65 20.84
C ARG A 162 -6.52 -17.90 19.92
N GLY A 163 -6.52 -17.70 18.60
CA GLY A 163 -6.74 -18.76 17.63
C GLY A 163 -8.24 -19.01 17.35
N ARG A 164 -8.56 -19.56 16.17
CA ARG A 164 -9.94 -19.73 15.68
C ARG A 164 -10.82 -20.61 16.59
N GLY A 165 -10.27 -21.64 17.20
CA GLY A 165 -11.00 -22.55 18.08
C GLY A 165 -11.34 -21.98 19.45
N ASN A 166 -10.64 -20.94 19.89
CA ASN A 166 -10.75 -20.35 21.22
C ASN A 166 -11.44 -18.99 21.23
N ASP A 167 -12.17 -18.65 20.14
CA ASP A 167 -12.88 -17.38 20.04
C ASP A 167 -14.16 -17.41 20.90
N PRO A 168 -14.28 -16.56 21.94
CA PRO A 168 -15.47 -16.51 22.80
C PRO A 168 -16.77 -16.19 22.05
N ARG A 169 -16.70 -15.76 20.79
CA ARG A 169 -17.87 -15.48 19.93
C ARG A 169 -18.57 -16.73 19.42
N HIS A 170 -17.97 -17.91 19.54
CA HIS A 170 -18.62 -19.18 19.18
C HIS A 170 -19.67 -19.65 20.21
N GLY A 171 -19.80 -18.95 21.36
CA GLY A 171 -20.84 -19.19 22.34
C GLY A 171 -22.09 -18.32 22.13
N LYS A 172 -23.21 -18.63 22.81
CA LYS A 172 -24.52 -17.93 22.71
C LYS A 172 -24.53 -16.45 23.16
N GLY A 173 -23.39 -15.80 23.40
CA GLY A 173 -23.25 -14.43 23.86
C GLY A 173 -22.18 -13.67 23.10
N GLY A 174 -22.28 -13.56 21.76
CA GLY A 174 -21.33 -12.77 20.97
C GLY A 174 -21.18 -11.34 21.50
N TYR A 175 -19.94 -10.80 21.49
CA TYR A 175 -19.63 -9.42 21.94
C TYR A 175 -20.23 -8.33 21.05
N GLY A 176 -21.09 -8.71 20.08
CA GLY A 176 -21.78 -7.78 19.19
C GLY A 176 -20.88 -7.10 18.18
N TYR A 177 -21.33 -5.93 17.75
CA TYR A 177 -20.68 -5.14 16.73
C TYR A 177 -20.46 -3.70 17.20
N ARG A 178 -19.54 -3.01 16.51
CA ARG A 178 -19.40 -1.55 16.56
C ARG A 178 -19.71 -1.01 15.17
N TYR A 179 -20.31 0.16 15.15
CA TYR A 179 -20.78 0.82 13.94
C TYR A 179 -19.97 2.09 13.74
N ILE A 180 -19.16 2.11 12.71
CA ILE A 180 -18.31 3.26 12.39
C ILE A 180 -19.04 4.09 11.37
N HIS A 181 -19.63 5.17 11.83
CA HIS A 181 -20.25 6.17 10.98
C HIS A 181 -19.17 7.09 10.42
N THR A 182 -19.19 7.31 9.13
CA THR A 182 -18.13 8.06 8.44
C THR A 182 -18.72 9.00 7.40
N ALA A 183 -18.22 10.22 7.38
CA ALA A 183 -18.46 11.23 6.36
C ALA A 183 -17.12 11.64 5.74
N VAL A 184 -17.00 11.54 4.42
CA VAL A 184 -15.77 11.84 3.67
C VAL A 184 -16.06 12.84 2.56
N ASP A 185 -15.37 13.96 2.55
CA ASP A 185 -15.47 14.94 1.47
C ASP A 185 -14.90 14.39 0.15
N ASP A 186 -15.63 14.56 -0.94
CA ASP A 186 -15.25 14.04 -2.26
C ASP A 186 -14.01 14.73 -2.82
N CYS A 187 -13.86 16.02 -2.64
CA CYS A 187 -12.73 16.80 -3.15
C CYS A 187 -11.46 16.54 -2.33
N SER A 188 -11.46 16.89 -1.07
CA SER A 188 -10.30 16.89 -0.19
C SER A 188 -9.99 15.53 0.45
N ARG A 189 -10.93 14.58 0.45
CA ARG A 189 -10.88 13.34 1.26
C ARG A 189 -10.88 13.56 2.76
N LEU A 190 -11.13 14.79 3.24
CA LEU A 190 -11.26 15.09 4.66
C LEU A 190 -12.34 14.19 5.27
N ALA A 191 -12.06 13.55 6.38
CA ALA A 191 -12.95 12.56 6.98
C ALA A 191 -13.31 12.92 8.42
N TYR A 192 -14.61 12.92 8.70
CA TYR A 192 -15.16 12.87 10.04
C TYR A 192 -15.72 11.48 10.32
N SER A 193 -15.40 10.89 11.47
CA SER A 193 -15.85 9.53 11.74
C SER A 193 -15.95 9.24 13.24
N GLU A 194 -17.00 8.49 13.62
CA GLU A 194 -17.29 8.11 14.99
C GLU A 194 -17.59 6.62 15.12
N ILE A 195 -17.25 6.04 16.27
CA ILE A 195 -17.67 4.68 16.64
C ILE A 195 -18.94 4.82 17.49
N LEU A 196 -20.07 4.34 16.96
CA LEU A 196 -21.37 4.45 17.61
C LEU A 196 -21.94 3.06 17.95
N SER A 197 -23.04 3.04 18.72
CA SER A 197 -23.64 1.82 19.25
C SER A 197 -24.45 1.03 18.21
N ASP A 198 -25.02 1.72 17.23
CA ASP A 198 -25.92 1.12 16.25
C ASP A 198 -25.95 1.87 14.91
N GLU A 199 -26.78 1.38 13.98
CA GLU A 199 -27.03 1.97 12.66
C GLU A 199 -28.48 2.49 12.51
N LYS A 200 -29.12 2.89 13.63
CA LYS A 200 -30.49 3.39 13.61
C LYS A 200 -30.60 4.77 12.98
N ALA A 201 -31.81 5.09 12.54
CA ALA A 201 -32.09 6.37 11.90
C ALA A 201 -31.81 7.59 12.80
N VAL A 202 -32.09 7.48 14.09
CA VAL A 202 -31.79 8.54 15.08
C VAL A 202 -30.29 8.76 15.17
N THR A 203 -29.53 7.68 15.36
CA THR A 203 -28.08 7.70 15.49
C THR A 203 -27.40 8.26 14.23
N ALA A 204 -27.89 7.88 13.04
CA ALA A 204 -27.40 8.42 11.78
C ALA A 204 -27.70 9.92 11.60
N ALA A 205 -28.89 10.37 12.01
CA ALA A 205 -29.30 11.78 11.94
C ALA A 205 -28.46 12.66 12.90
N GLU A 206 -28.26 12.20 14.13
CA GLU A 206 -27.41 12.87 15.11
C GLU A 206 -25.94 12.91 14.69
N PHE A 207 -25.43 11.82 14.13
CA PHE A 207 -24.09 11.77 13.52
C PHE A 207 -23.95 12.83 12.45
N TRP A 208 -24.94 12.96 11.53
CA TRP A 208 -24.91 13.95 10.46
C TRP A 208 -24.86 15.38 10.99
N ALA A 209 -25.64 15.69 12.01
CA ALA A 209 -25.60 17.01 12.63
C ALA A 209 -24.21 17.36 13.18
N ARG A 210 -23.58 16.42 13.90
CA ARG A 210 -22.22 16.61 14.41
C ARG A 210 -21.18 16.68 13.28
N ALA A 211 -21.29 15.83 12.25
CA ALA A 211 -20.42 15.85 11.10
C ALA A 211 -20.48 17.20 10.38
N THR A 212 -21.69 17.71 10.14
CA THR A 212 -21.88 19.02 9.49
C THR A 212 -21.26 20.16 10.31
N ALA A 213 -21.50 20.19 11.62
CA ALA A 213 -20.90 21.19 12.50
C ALA A 213 -19.35 21.13 12.46
N TRP A 214 -18.79 19.91 12.41
CA TRP A 214 -17.36 19.69 12.33
C TRP A 214 -16.75 20.15 11.00
N PHE A 215 -17.45 19.93 9.87
CA PHE A 215 -17.05 20.41 8.55
C PHE A 215 -17.12 21.93 8.46
N LEU A 216 -18.22 22.52 8.94
CA LEU A 216 -18.41 23.98 8.97
C LEU A 216 -17.31 24.69 9.77
N ALA A 217 -16.92 24.15 10.92
CA ALA A 217 -15.82 24.69 11.73
C ALA A 217 -14.45 24.64 11.02
N ARG A 218 -14.38 23.99 9.85
CA ARG A 218 -13.19 23.89 8.98
C ARG A 218 -13.38 24.58 7.62
N GLY A 219 -14.40 25.43 7.50
CA GLY A 219 -14.69 26.16 6.27
C GLY A 219 -15.30 25.29 5.15
N VAL A 220 -15.71 24.06 5.44
CA VAL A 220 -16.33 23.17 4.46
C VAL A 220 -17.84 23.17 4.65
N VAL A 221 -18.59 23.69 3.68
CA VAL A 221 -20.06 23.74 3.69
C VAL A 221 -20.62 22.52 2.95
N PRO A 222 -21.27 21.55 3.62
CA PRO A 222 -21.82 20.37 2.96
C PRO A 222 -23.04 20.69 2.08
N ASN A 223 -22.84 20.83 0.77
CA ASN A 223 -23.89 21.13 -0.19
C ASN A 223 -24.75 19.90 -0.53
N ARG A 224 -24.10 18.74 -0.65
CA ARG A 224 -24.75 17.47 -0.99
C ARG A 224 -24.19 16.34 -0.15
N VAL A 225 -25.05 15.39 0.20
CA VAL A 225 -24.66 14.16 0.86
C VAL A 225 -25.04 12.95 -0.01
N LEU A 226 -24.09 12.04 -0.23
CA LEU A 226 -24.30 10.80 -0.95
C LEU A 226 -24.25 9.62 0.04
N THR A 227 -25.35 8.86 0.07
CA THR A 227 -25.47 7.63 0.88
C THR A 227 -25.82 6.44 0.00
N ASP A 228 -25.68 5.26 0.55
CA ASP A 228 -26.30 4.06 0.01
C ASP A 228 -27.84 4.08 0.25
N ASN A 229 -28.52 2.97 -0.04
CA ASN A 229 -29.95 2.81 0.18
C ASN A 229 -30.28 2.15 1.53
N GLY A 230 -29.40 2.24 2.52
CA GLY A 230 -29.61 1.73 3.87
C GLY A 230 -30.87 2.30 4.54
N ASN A 231 -31.51 1.51 5.41
CA ASN A 231 -32.78 1.90 6.03
C ASN A 231 -32.67 3.19 6.84
N CYS A 232 -31.57 3.43 7.54
CA CYS A 232 -31.34 4.66 8.30
C CYS A 232 -31.38 5.90 7.40
N TYR A 233 -30.80 5.83 6.18
CA TYR A 233 -30.75 6.92 5.21
C TYR A 233 -32.03 7.12 4.39
N ARG A 234 -32.98 6.17 4.49
CA ARG A 234 -34.30 6.29 3.88
C ARG A 234 -35.32 6.92 4.82
N SER A 235 -34.99 7.09 6.09
CA SER A 235 -35.88 7.56 7.13
C SER A 235 -36.20 9.06 7.00
N GLY A 236 -37.38 9.46 7.46
CA GLY A 236 -37.76 10.88 7.57
C GLY A 236 -36.85 11.66 8.53
N LEU A 237 -36.27 11.00 9.56
CA LEU A 237 -35.33 11.63 10.50
C LEU A 237 -34.06 12.06 9.77
N TRP A 238 -33.47 11.18 8.94
CA TRP A 238 -32.31 11.50 8.13
C TRP A 238 -32.57 12.69 7.19
N HIS A 239 -33.69 12.66 6.46
CA HIS A 239 -34.04 13.73 5.53
C HIS A 239 -34.25 15.07 6.24
N ARG A 240 -34.90 15.08 7.42
CA ARG A 240 -35.03 16.29 8.24
C ARG A 240 -33.69 16.82 8.73
N ALA A 241 -32.78 15.94 9.18
CA ALA A 241 -31.45 16.36 9.60
C ALA A 241 -30.64 16.98 8.45
N CYS A 242 -30.71 16.42 7.26
CA CYS A 242 -30.06 17.00 6.07
C CYS A 242 -30.71 18.34 5.66
N ALA A 243 -32.01 18.43 5.68
CA ALA A 243 -32.74 19.69 5.37
C ALA A 243 -32.40 20.80 6.38
N ALA A 244 -32.31 20.47 7.68
CA ALA A 244 -31.93 21.42 8.72
C ALA A 244 -30.52 22.00 8.55
N THR A 245 -29.64 21.30 7.85
CA THR A 245 -28.29 21.75 7.53
C THR A 245 -28.16 22.31 6.09
N GLY A 246 -29.27 22.49 5.37
CA GLY A 246 -29.28 22.96 3.98
C GLY A 246 -28.68 21.96 2.97
N THR A 247 -28.49 20.70 3.35
CA THR A 247 -27.80 19.69 2.53
C THR A 247 -28.78 18.90 1.66
N THR A 248 -28.50 18.81 0.36
CA THR A 248 -29.28 17.99 -0.58
C THR A 248 -28.86 16.52 -0.51
N VAL A 249 -29.84 15.62 -0.30
CA VAL A 249 -29.59 14.18 -0.26
C VAL A 249 -29.52 13.59 -1.66
N LYS A 250 -28.43 12.88 -1.95
CA LYS A 250 -28.24 12.02 -3.14
C LYS A 250 -28.14 10.56 -2.70
N LYS A 251 -28.62 9.64 -3.53
CA LYS A 251 -28.54 8.20 -3.28
C LYS A 251 -27.77 7.52 -4.39
N THR A 252 -27.03 6.47 -4.04
CA THR A 252 -26.37 5.62 -5.03
C THR A 252 -27.42 4.94 -5.91
N ARG A 253 -27.11 4.79 -7.21
CA ARG A 253 -27.99 4.02 -8.11
C ARG A 253 -28.02 2.56 -7.66
N PRO A 254 -29.19 1.89 -7.70
CA PRO A 254 -29.27 0.46 -7.41
C PRO A 254 -28.25 -0.33 -8.25
N ARG A 255 -27.58 -1.30 -7.61
CA ARG A 255 -26.56 -2.17 -8.22
C ARG A 255 -25.32 -1.44 -8.80
N ARG A 256 -25.08 -0.19 -8.40
CA ARG A 256 -23.85 0.56 -8.72
C ARG A 256 -23.18 1.10 -7.44
N PRO A 257 -22.65 0.23 -6.58
CA PRO A 257 -21.98 0.63 -5.33
C PRO A 257 -20.78 1.54 -5.57
N GLN A 258 -20.16 1.47 -6.75
CA GLN A 258 -18.99 2.26 -7.15
C GLN A 258 -19.17 3.78 -7.01
N THR A 259 -20.40 4.28 -6.96
CA THR A 259 -20.68 5.71 -6.72
C THR A 259 -20.30 6.18 -5.32
N ASN A 260 -20.25 5.32 -4.31
CA ASN A 260 -19.81 5.65 -2.94
C ASN A 260 -18.32 5.31 -2.68
N GLY A 261 -17.53 5.23 -3.74
CA GLY A 261 -16.15 4.73 -3.73
C GLY A 261 -15.17 5.48 -2.81
N LYS A 262 -15.46 6.76 -2.45
CA LYS A 262 -14.57 7.54 -1.56
C LYS A 262 -14.63 7.02 -0.13
N VAL A 263 -15.83 6.85 0.43
CA VAL A 263 -16.01 6.31 1.78
C VAL A 263 -15.68 4.82 1.83
N GLU A 264 -15.96 4.04 0.78
CA GLU A 264 -15.51 2.65 0.69
C GLU A 264 -13.97 2.55 0.73
N ARG A 265 -13.28 3.46 0.05
CA ARG A 265 -11.82 3.54 0.09
C ARG A 265 -11.32 3.92 1.47
N PHE A 266 -11.97 4.87 2.14
CA PHE A 266 -11.70 5.22 3.53
C PHE A 266 -11.85 3.99 4.43
N HIS A 267 -12.97 3.26 4.34
CA HIS A 267 -13.21 2.06 5.14
C HIS A 267 -12.14 0.98 4.93
N ARG A 268 -11.63 0.82 3.70
CA ARG A 268 -10.52 -0.09 3.45
C ARG A 268 -9.26 0.36 4.20
N ILE A 269 -8.93 1.64 4.13
CA ILE A 269 -7.78 2.22 4.84
C ILE A 269 -7.95 2.04 6.35
N LEU A 270 -9.15 2.33 6.87
CA LEU A 270 -9.50 2.14 8.26
C LEU A 270 -9.30 0.69 8.73
N LEU A 271 -9.73 -0.28 7.92
CA LEU A 271 -9.54 -1.70 8.25
C LEU A 271 -8.08 -2.11 8.22
N GLU A 272 -7.32 -1.66 7.22
CA GLU A 272 -5.93 -2.04 7.01
C GLU A 272 -4.96 -1.30 7.94
N GLU A 273 -5.18 -0.01 8.19
CA GLU A 273 -4.23 0.86 8.89
C GLU A 273 -4.61 1.14 10.36
N TRP A 274 -5.82 0.71 10.81
CA TRP A 274 -6.26 0.83 12.20
C TRP A 274 -6.90 -0.45 12.72
N ALA A 275 -8.07 -0.88 12.21
CA ALA A 275 -8.88 -1.91 12.86
C ALA A 275 -8.15 -3.26 12.96
N TYR A 276 -7.31 -3.60 11.97
CA TYR A 276 -6.59 -4.88 11.87
C TYR A 276 -5.07 -4.71 11.69
N ILE A 277 -4.52 -3.55 12.03
CA ILE A 277 -3.08 -3.29 11.92
C ILE A 277 -2.26 -4.16 12.89
N ARG A 278 -2.84 -4.48 14.02
CA ARG A 278 -2.26 -5.33 15.07
C ARG A 278 -3.33 -6.16 15.77
N HIS A 279 -2.93 -7.05 16.65
CA HIS A 279 -3.81 -7.70 17.59
C HIS A 279 -4.15 -6.71 18.71
N TRP A 280 -5.44 -6.66 19.08
CA TRP A 280 -5.94 -5.82 20.14
C TRP A 280 -6.43 -6.70 21.29
N ASP A 281 -6.07 -6.33 22.53
CA ASP A 281 -6.44 -7.09 23.71
C ASP A 281 -7.89 -6.82 24.14
N SER A 282 -8.45 -5.69 23.70
CA SER A 282 -9.83 -5.31 24.01
C SER A 282 -10.37 -4.30 23.03
N GLU A 283 -11.71 -4.16 23.00
CA GLU A 283 -12.40 -3.11 22.27
C GLU A 283 -12.02 -1.70 22.76
N THR A 284 -11.83 -1.53 24.08
CA THR A 284 -11.41 -0.26 24.68
C THR A 284 -10.05 0.18 24.15
N GLN A 285 -9.08 -0.72 24.07
CA GLN A 285 -7.76 -0.44 23.51
C GLN A 285 -7.84 -0.01 22.04
N ARG A 286 -8.66 -0.71 21.24
CA ARG A 286 -8.88 -0.35 19.83
C ARG A 286 -9.56 1.00 19.70
N HIS A 287 -10.56 1.27 20.54
CA HIS A 287 -11.30 2.55 20.52
C HIS A 287 -10.39 3.73 20.88
N HIS A 288 -9.56 3.62 21.90
CA HIS A 288 -8.62 4.69 22.28
C HIS A 288 -7.66 5.07 21.15
N ALA A 289 -7.25 4.11 20.33
CA ALA A 289 -6.39 4.37 19.17
C ALA A 289 -7.13 5.03 17.99
N TYR A 290 -8.46 5.15 18.04
CA TYR A 290 -9.26 5.63 16.90
C TYR A 290 -9.06 7.11 16.62
N ALA A 291 -9.08 7.95 17.63
CA ALA A 291 -8.87 9.40 17.48
C ALA A 291 -7.50 9.71 16.85
N GLY A 292 -6.46 9.01 17.28
CA GLY A 292 -5.12 9.14 16.71
C GLY A 292 -5.07 8.69 15.24
N PHE A 293 -5.82 7.65 14.85
CA PHE A 293 -5.92 7.22 13.47
C PHE A 293 -6.62 8.29 12.59
N ILE A 294 -7.73 8.86 13.04
CA ILE A 294 -8.46 9.90 12.28
C ILE A 294 -7.60 11.16 12.14
N HIS A 295 -6.92 11.57 13.21
CA HIS A 295 -5.97 12.67 13.16
C HIS A 295 -4.86 12.40 12.14
N PHE A 296 -4.22 11.23 12.20
CA PHE A 296 -3.19 10.83 11.25
C PHE A 296 -3.72 10.79 9.81
N TYR A 297 -4.91 10.24 9.59
CA TYR A 297 -5.54 10.18 8.27
C TYR A 297 -5.72 11.56 7.65
N ASN A 298 -6.23 12.52 8.42
CA ASN A 298 -6.54 13.86 7.92
C ASN A 298 -5.29 14.75 7.78
N HIS A 299 -4.34 14.66 8.70
CA HIS A 299 -3.26 15.65 8.79
C HIS A 299 -1.87 15.14 8.37
N HIS A 300 -1.66 13.83 8.38
CA HIS A 300 -0.31 13.27 8.17
C HIS A 300 -0.23 12.20 7.09
N ARG A 301 -1.37 11.65 6.65
CA ARG A 301 -1.40 10.59 5.66
C ARG A 301 -1.40 11.16 4.24
N PRO A 302 -0.32 10.98 3.44
CA PRO A 302 -0.31 11.43 2.05
C PRO A 302 -1.24 10.57 1.19
N HIS A 303 -1.99 11.23 0.31
CA HIS A 303 -2.96 10.60 -0.58
C HIS A 303 -2.53 10.73 -2.04
N GLY A 304 -2.28 9.61 -2.72
CA GLY A 304 -1.88 9.61 -4.13
C GLY A 304 -2.90 10.26 -5.08
N SER A 305 -4.22 10.23 -4.73
CA SER A 305 -5.26 10.93 -5.50
C SER A 305 -5.29 12.45 -5.29
N LEU A 306 -4.55 12.95 -4.32
CA LEU A 306 -4.40 14.38 -4.01
C LEU A 306 -2.97 14.86 -4.34
N GLY A 307 -2.27 14.21 -5.26
CA GLY A 307 -0.88 14.56 -5.54
C GLY A 307 0.07 14.40 -4.35
N TRP A 308 -0.26 13.46 -3.45
CA TRP A 308 0.45 13.20 -2.18
C TRP A 308 0.22 14.24 -1.07
N ALA A 309 -0.68 15.21 -1.29
CA ALA A 309 -1.13 16.10 -0.22
C ALA A 309 -1.94 15.35 0.85
N THR A 310 -2.08 15.95 2.03
CA THR A 310 -2.96 15.46 3.10
C THR A 310 -4.37 16.04 2.92
N PRO A 311 -5.43 15.37 3.38
CA PRO A 311 -6.78 15.91 3.32
C PRO A 311 -6.92 17.33 3.90
N ALA A 312 -6.31 17.58 5.05
CA ALA A 312 -6.38 18.89 5.71
C ALA A 312 -5.64 20.01 4.96
N SER A 313 -4.55 19.70 4.23
CA SER A 313 -3.85 20.71 3.44
C SER A 313 -4.68 21.21 2.28
N ILE A 314 -5.47 20.33 1.63
CA ILE A 314 -6.38 20.72 0.55
C ILE A 314 -7.42 21.74 1.03
N ILE A 315 -7.91 21.63 2.27
CA ILE A 315 -8.87 22.62 2.82
C ILE A 315 -8.19 23.96 3.04
N ARG A 316 -6.98 23.99 3.59
CA ARG A 316 -6.22 25.24 3.81
C ARG A 316 -5.94 25.98 2.51
N ASP A 317 -5.59 25.25 1.46
CA ASP A 317 -5.27 25.82 0.15
C ASP A 317 -6.50 26.36 -0.58
N ASN A 318 -7.71 25.92 -0.21
CA ASN A 318 -8.98 26.34 -0.82
C ASN A 318 -9.77 27.38 0.04
N LEU A 319 -9.32 27.68 1.25
CA LEU A 319 -9.90 28.80 2.01
C LEU A 319 -9.36 30.11 1.42
N PRO A 320 -10.22 31.14 1.19
CA PRO A 320 -9.74 32.47 0.84
C PRO A 320 -8.77 32.91 1.94
N ALA A 321 -7.62 33.45 1.53
CA ALA A 321 -6.66 34.03 2.45
C ALA A 321 -7.39 35.14 3.22
N GLU A 322 -7.77 34.85 4.47
CA GLU A 322 -8.20 35.90 5.39
C GLU A 322 -6.96 36.78 5.58
N HIS A 323 -7.14 38.04 5.26
CA HIS A 323 -6.12 39.06 5.45
C HIS A 323 -5.72 39.06 6.93
N THR A 324 -4.48 38.62 7.21
CA THR A 324 -3.78 38.87 8.48
C THR A 324 -3.46 40.32 8.63
#